data_c606ced73cc617528377e0efbd837aa1
#
_entry.id   c606ced73cc617528377e0efbd837aa1
#
_cell.length_a   1.000
_cell.length_b   1.000
_cell.length_c   1.000
_cell.angle_alpha   90.00
_cell.angle_beta   90.00
_cell.angle_gamma   90.00
#
_symmetry.space_group_name_H-M   'P 1'
#
loop_
_entity.id
_entity.type
_entity.pdbx_description
1 polymer ?
#
loop_
_entity_poly.entity_id
_entity_poly.type
_entity_poly.pdbx_seq_one_letter_code
_entity_poly.pdbx_strand_id
1 'polypeptide(L)'
;RQAGVDPNQGGGFGGQGNFGDIFGDVFGDIFGGGRGGRSGPARGSDLRYNMRLSLEQAVSGDTMEIRVPVLATCSDCGGSGAKAGTSASTCPDCNGAGQVRVSQGFFSLQQTCPRCRGQGKVITDPCRTCNGAGRVERQKTLSVKIPAGVDNGDRIRLSGEGEAGPNGGPSGDLYVQIEVNEHPIFVREGRHLYCEVPI
;
A
#
# COMPACT_ATOMS: atom_id res chain seq x y z
N ARG A 1 19.61 -62.94 43.94
CA ARG A 1 18.97 -63.71 42.91
C ARG A 1 18.70 -62.80 41.74
N GLN A 2 19.36 -63.14 40.69
CA GLN A 2 19.53 -62.42 39.44
C GLN A 2 18.18 -62.24 38.73
N ALA A 3 17.93 -61.06 38.18
CA ALA A 3 16.95 -60.83 37.14
C ALA A 3 17.66 -60.07 36.00
N GLY A 4 17.65 -60.72 34.85
CA GLY A 4 18.32 -60.27 33.64
C GLY A 4 17.71 -59.01 33.07
N VAL A 5 18.54 -58.18 32.48
CA VAL A 5 18.17 -57.01 31.74
C VAL A 5 18.20 -57.36 30.26
N ASP A 6 17.05 -57.39 29.59
CA ASP A 6 16.95 -57.55 28.16
C ASP A 6 17.29 -56.22 27.45
N PRO A 7 18.29 -56.19 26.57
CA PRO A 7 18.60 -54.99 25.80
C PRO A 7 17.93 -55.03 24.42
N ASN A 8 16.61 -54.82 24.37
CA ASN A 8 15.95 -54.56 23.11
C ASN A 8 14.55 -53.96 23.31
N GLN A 9 14.48 -52.69 23.60
CA GLN A 9 13.26 -51.92 23.44
C GLN A 9 13.63 -50.55 22.90
N GLY A 10 13.77 -50.50 21.57
CA GLY A 10 13.80 -49.26 20.82
C GLY A 10 12.45 -48.51 20.97
N GLY A 11 12.43 -47.59 21.92
CA GLY A 11 11.30 -46.68 22.09
C GLY A 11 11.19 -45.71 20.92
N GLY A 12 10.24 -45.99 20.04
CA GLY A 12 9.85 -45.04 19.01
C GLY A 12 9.27 -43.76 19.63
N PHE A 13 9.91 -42.66 19.37
CA PHE A 13 9.40 -41.36 19.70
C PHE A 13 8.31 -40.98 18.64
N GLY A 14 7.13 -41.53 18.82
CA GLY A 14 5.92 -41.13 18.14
C GLY A 14 5.33 -39.90 18.77
N GLY A 15 5.97 -38.76 18.57
CA GLY A 15 5.42 -37.42 18.83
C GLY A 15 4.83 -36.89 17.54
N GLN A 16 3.63 -37.32 17.23
CA GLN A 16 2.80 -36.80 16.14
C GLN A 16 2.21 -35.46 16.60
N GLY A 17 2.98 -34.41 16.53
CA GLY A 17 2.58 -33.04 16.79
C GLY A 17 3.02 -32.15 15.63
N ASN A 18 2.10 -31.89 14.75
CA ASN A 18 1.84 -30.67 13.96
C ASN A 18 3.03 -29.75 13.59
N PHE A 19 4.28 -30.22 13.52
CA PHE A 19 5.39 -29.42 13.01
C PHE A 19 5.34 -29.20 11.50
N GLY A 20 4.60 -30.01 10.76
CA GLY A 20 4.40 -29.88 9.32
C GLY A 20 3.56 -28.65 8.93
N ASP A 21 2.56 -28.31 9.73
CA ASP A 21 1.64 -27.22 9.42
C ASP A 21 2.28 -25.84 9.70
N ILE A 22 3.07 -25.72 10.75
CA ILE A 22 3.75 -24.45 11.06
C ILE A 22 4.91 -24.16 10.10
N PHE A 23 5.62 -25.21 9.66
CA PHE A 23 6.65 -25.08 8.63
C PHE A 23 6.07 -24.89 7.22
N GLY A 24 4.90 -25.45 6.93
CA GLY A 24 4.20 -25.26 5.65
C GLY A 24 3.76 -23.83 5.42
N ASP A 25 3.21 -23.18 6.43
CA ASP A 25 2.73 -21.78 6.31
C ASP A 25 3.87 -20.76 6.21
N VAL A 26 4.94 -20.93 7.00
CA VAL A 26 6.07 -19.98 6.98
C VAL A 26 6.99 -20.20 5.77
N PHE A 27 7.25 -21.45 5.37
CA PHE A 27 8.06 -21.74 4.19
C PHE A 27 7.27 -21.65 2.88
N GLY A 28 5.97 -21.89 2.90
CA GLY A 28 5.09 -21.68 1.74
C GLY A 28 5.06 -20.22 1.30
N ASP A 29 5.06 -19.26 2.24
CA ASP A 29 5.10 -17.84 1.94
C ASP A 29 6.48 -17.34 1.46
N ILE A 30 7.58 -17.97 1.92
CA ILE A 30 8.94 -17.54 1.57
C ILE A 30 9.47 -18.26 0.31
N PHE A 31 9.13 -19.53 0.07
CA PHE A 31 9.68 -20.30 -1.05
C PHE A 31 8.65 -20.76 -2.09
N GLY A 32 7.36 -20.77 -1.78
CA GLY A 32 6.32 -21.31 -2.68
C GLY A 32 5.43 -20.28 -3.35
N GLY A 33 5.55 -19.03 -3.01
CA GLY A 33 4.65 -17.99 -3.48
C GLY A 33 5.29 -16.95 -4.37
N GLY A 34 5.80 -17.32 -5.52
CA GLY A 34 5.82 -16.38 -6.63
C GLY A 34 4.38 -15.92 -6.90
N ARG A 35 3.85 -14.94 -6.13
CA ARG A 35 2.64 -14.21 -6.50
C ARG A 35 2.93 -13.57 -7.85
N GLY A 36 2.64 -14.34 -8.90
CA GLY A 36 2.55 -13.84 -10.26
C GLY A 36 1.77 -12.53 -10.19
N GLY A 37 2.41 -11.44 -10.60
CA GLY A 37 1.86 -10.10 -10.53
C GLY A 37 0.42 -10.15 -11.05
N ARG A 38 -0.54 -10.02 -10.14
CA ARG A 38 -1.94 -9.93 -10.51
C ARG A 38 -2.07 -8.65 -11.33
N SER A 39 -2.13 -8.78 -12.64
CA SER A 39 -2.40 -7.69 -13.58
C SER A 39 -3.83 -7.15 -13.45
N GLY A 40 -4.48 -7.40 -12.31
CA GLY A 40 -5.82 -6.93 -11.98
C GLY A 40 -5.82 -5.53 -11.35
N PRO A 41 -7.02 -5.00 -11.09
CA PRO A 41 -7.18 -3.77 -10.33
C PRO A 41 -6.52 -3.91 -8.95
N ALA A 42 -5.62 -3.00 -8.62
CA ALA A 42 -4.96 -2.95 -7.33
C ALA A 42 -5.29 -1.64 -6.61
N ARG A 43 -5.29 -1.66 -5.28
CA ARG A 43 -5.54 -0.45 -4.50
C ARG A 43 -4.43 0.57 -4.71
N GLY A 44 -4.78 1.84 -4.79
CA GLY A 44 -3.86 2.96 -4.87
C GLY A 44 -3.08 3.16 -3.57
N SER A 45 -2.01 3.94 -3.67
CA SER A 45 -1.16 4.28 -2.53
C SER A 45 -1.88 5.24 -1.58
N ASP A 46 -1.61 5.07 -0.30
CA ASP A 46 -2.02 6.04 0.71
C ASP A 46 -1.09 7.26 0.65
N LEU A 47 -1.65 8.43 0.87
CA LEU A 47 -0.92 9.70 0.90
C LEU A 47 -0.82 10.24 2.32
N ARG A 48 0.21 11.04 2.57
CA ARG A 48 0.38 11.79 3.81
C ARG A 48 0.47 13.28 3.49
N TYR A 49 -0.23 14.07 4.30
CA TYR A 49 -0.18 15.53 4.25
C TYR A 49 0.07 16.08 5.65
N ASN A 50 1.09 16.92 5.83
CA ASN A 50 1.35 17.58 7.10
C ASN A 50 0.62 18.93 7.12
N MET A 51 -0.27 19.09 8.09
CA MET A 51 -1.07 20.28 8.30
C MET A 51 -0.59 21.02 9.54
N ARG A 52 -0.22 22.26 9.37
CA ARG A 52 0.19 23.13 10.47
C ARG A 52 -0.99 23.95 10.98
N LEU A 53 -1.19 23.92 12.28
CA LEU A 53 -2.25 24.63 12.97
C LEU A 53 -1.66 25.61 13.98
N SER A 54 -2.38 26.71 14.25
CA SER A 54 -2.12 27.49 15.44
C SER A 54 -2.65 26.78 16.69
N LEU A 55 -2.21 27.19 17.87
CA LEU A 55 -2.70 26.64 19.13
C LEU A 55 -4.22 26.86 19.27
N GLU A 56 -4.73 28.00 18.87
CA GLU A 56 -6.16 28.34 18.92
C GLU A 56 -6.99 27.43 18.01
N GLN A 57 -6.52 27.19 16.78
CA GLN A 57 -7.18 26.26 15.85
C GLN A 57 -7.18 24.84 16.38
N ALA A 58 -6.10 24.40 17.00
CA ALA A 58 -6.02 23.08 17.60
C ALA A 58 -6.97 22.92 18.79
N VAL A 59 -7.17 23.97 19.59
CA VAL A 59 -8.06 23.95 20.76
C VAL A 59 -9.53 24.07 20.36
N SER A 60 -9.87 24.99 19.48
CA SER A 60 -11.26 25.24 19.07
C SER A 60 -11.78 24.27 18.02
N GLY A 61 -10.88 23.65 17.26
CA GLY A 61 -11.22 22.95 16.03
C GLY A 61 -11.47 23.95 14.89
N ASP A 62 -11.32 23.47 13.68
CA ASP A 62 -11.49 24.28 12.48
C ASP A 62 -11.86 23.41 11.29
N THR A 63 -12.27 24.03 10.18
CA THR A 63 -12.46 23.37 8.90
C THR A 63 -11.57 24.05 7.88
N MET A 64 -10.55 23.33 7.41
CA MET A 64 -9.55 23.87 6.50
C MET A 64 -9.61 23.20 5.13
N GLU A 65 -9.39 23.99 4.10
CA GLU A 65 -9.22 23.48 2.75
C GLU A 65 -7.74 23.23 2.45
N ILE A 66 -7.44 22.02 1.98
CA ILE A 66 -6.10 21.64 1.55
C ILE A 66 -6.10 21.32 0.06
N ARG A 67 -4.98 21.55 -0.60
CA ARG A 67 -4.75 21.16 -2.00
C ARG A 67 -3.66 20.11 -2.03
N VAL A 68 -4.00 18.94 -2.53
CA VAL A 68 -3.09 17.79 -2.57
C VAL A 68 -2.91 17.35 -4.02
N PRO A 69 -1.68 17.23 -4.51
CA PRO A 69 -1.43 16.60 -5.79
C PRO A 69 -1.67 15.08 -5.66
N VAL A 70 -2.55 14.54 -6.48
CA VAL A 70 -2.89 13.12 -6.45
C VAL A 70 -2.89 12.54 -7.86
N LEU A 71 -2.51 11.27 -7.99
CA LEU A 71 -2.79 10.50 -9.21
C LEU A 71 -4.26 10.11 -9.20
N ALA A 72 -5.04 10.77 -10.05
CA ALA A 72 -6.47 10.48 -10.23
C ALA A 72 -6.68 9.52 -11.41
N THR A 73 -7.77 8.76 -11.38
CA THR A 73 -8.17 7.93 -12.51
C THR A 73 -8.35 8.80 -13.75
N CYS A 74 -7.77 8.39 -14.86
CA CYS A 74 -7.95 9.10 -16.13
C CYS A 74 -9.41 9.01 -16.59
N SER A 75 -10.07 10.15 -16.74
CA SER A 75 -11.48 10.23 -17.15
C SER A 75 -11.73 9.66 -18.54
N ASP A 76 -10.76 9.80 -19.45
CA ASP A 76 -10.92 9.44 -20.86
C ASP A 76 -10.88 7.93 -21.10
N CYS A 77 -10.13 7.20 -20.28
CA CYS A 77 -10.04 5.74 -20.40
C CYS A 77 -10.58 4.98 -19.19
N GLY A 78 -11.09 5.66 -18.17
CA GLY A 78 -11.63 5.03 -16.97
C GLY A 78 -10.60 4.18 -16.19
N GLY A 79 -9.31 4.52 -16.29
CA GLY A 79 -8.24 3.79 -15.64
C GLY A 79 -7.65 2.62 -16.44
N SER A 80 -8.18 2.29 -17.60
CA SER A 80 -7.71 1.17 -18.43
C SER A 80 -6.36 1.43 -19.09
N GLY A 81 -6.00 2.69 -19.29
CA GLY A 81 -4.82 3.11 -20.06
C GLY A 81 -4.98 2.95 -21.57
N ALA A 82 -5.99 2.26 -22.05
CA ALA A 82 -6.26 2.07 -23.47
C ALA A 82 -7.09 3.21 -24.04
N LYS A 83 -6.94 3.51 -25.31
CA LYS A 83 -7.76 4.48 -26.02
C LYS A 83 -9.24 4.06 -25.95
N ALA A 84 -10.15 5.04 -25.85
CA ALA A 84 -11.59 4.79 -25.85
C ALA A 84 -12.00 3.90 -27.06
N GLY A 85 -12.76 2.84 -26.78
CA GLY A 85 -13.16 1.84 -27.78
C GLY A 85 -12.13 0.72 -28.03
N THR A 86 -10.97 0.77 -27.40
CA THR A 86 -9.97 -0.32 -27.41
C THR A 86 -9.76 -0.89 -26.03
N SER A 87 -9.15 -2.07 -25.96
CA SER A 87 -8.84 -2.73 -24.68
C SER A 87 -7.41 -3.25 -24.66
N ALA A 88 -6.88 -3.43 -23.47
CA ALA A 88 -5.60 -4.13 -23.31
C ALA A 88 -5.76 -5.60 -23.70
N SER A 89 -4.85 -6.11 -24.52
CA SER A 89 -4.79 -7.51 -24.93
C SER A 89 -3.85 -8.31 -24.00
N THR A 90 -4.07 -9.60 -23.89
CA THR A 90 -3.14 -10.50 -23.19
C THR A 90 -1.78 -10.46 -23.86
N CYS A 91 -0.71 -10.33 -23.08
CA CYS A 91 0.65 -10.33 -23.62
C CYS A 91 0.95 -11.68 -24.26
N PRO A 92 1.31 -11.73 -25.56
CA PRO A 92 1.56 -13.00 -26.24
C PRO A 92 2.85 -13.69 -25.78
N ASP A 93 3.82 -12.95 -25.27
CA ASP A 93 5.12 -13.50 -24.88
C ASP A 93 5.05 -14.27 -23.56
N CYS A 94 4.18 -13.84 -22.64
CA CYS A 94 4.00 -14.50 -21.34
C CYS A 94 2.59 -15.06 -21.11
N ASN A 95 1.71 -14.97 -22.11
CA ASN A 95 0.33 -15.44 -22.05
C ASN A 95 -0.43 -14.95 -20.80
N GLY A 96 -0.15 -13.70 -20.39
CA GLY A 96 -0.78 -13.09 -19.22
C GLY A 96 -0.06 -13.32 -17.90
N ALA A 97 0.97 -14.17 -17.85
CA ALA A 97 1.67 -14.51 -16.62
C ALA A 97 2.56 -13.36 -16.06
N GLY A 98 2.90 -12.37 -16.88
CA GLY A 98 3.80 -11.27 -16.52
C GLY A 98 5.27 -11.68 -16.39
N GLN A 99 5.57 -12.96 -16.44
CA GLN A 99 6.90 -13.54 -16.30
C GLN A 99 7.15 -14.56 -17.41
N VAL A 100 8.41 -14.66 -17.81
CA VAL A 100 8.87 -15.66 -18.77
C VAL A 100 9.94 -16.53 -18.12
N ARG A 101 9.97 -17.83 -18.48
CA ARG A 101 11.03 -18.74 -18.05
C ARG A 101 12.12 -18.75 -19.10
N VAL A 102 13.32 -18.44 -18.67
CA VAL A 102 14.52 -18.56 -19.49
C VAL A 102 15.32 -19.77 -18.99
N SER A 103 15.47 -20.78 -19.84
CA SER A 103 16.29 -21.95 -19.52
C SER A 103 17.72 -21.72 -20.02
N GLN A 104 18.68 -21.76 -19.12
CA GLN A 104 20.11 -21.77 -19.44
C GLN A 104 20.73 -23.08 -18.93
N GLY A 105 20.88 -24.05 -19.80
CA GLY A 105 21.35 -25.38 -19.43
C GLY A 105 20.42 -26.08 -18.44
N PHE A 106 20.95 -26.46 -17.28
CA PHE A 106 20.18 -27.15 -16.22
C PHE A 106 19.38 -26.22 -15.30
N PHE A 107 19.50 -24.91 -15.45
CA PHE A 107 18.81 -23.94 -14.63
C PHE A 107 17.69 -23.26 -15.39
N SER A 108 16.51 -23.17 -14.79
CA SER A 108 15.42 -22.34 -15.28
C SER A 108 15.27 -21.12 -14.36
N LEU A 109 15.39 -19.93 -14.93
CA LEU A 109 15.23 -18.67 -14.23
C LEU A 109 13.91 -18.04 -14.64
N GLN A 110 13.12 -17.59 -13.67
CA GLN A 110 11.94 -16.75 -13.93
C GLN A 110 12.39 -15.29 -14.05
N GLN A 111 12.04 -14.66 -15.14
CA GLN A 111 12.33 -13.26 -15.40
C GLN A 111 11.05 -12.50 -15.71
N THR A 112 10.99 -11.23 -15.28
CA THR A 112 9.89 -10.34 -15.66
C THR A 112 9.80 -10.25 -17.18
N CYS A 113 8.60 -10.44 -17.73
CA CYS A 113 8.39 -10.36 -19.18
C CYS A 113 8.82 -8.99 -19.72
N PRO A 114 9.77 -8.91 -20.63
CA PRO A 114 10.30 -7.63 -21.12
C PRO A 114 9.26 -6.83 -21.90
N ARG A 115 8.32 -7.52 -22.57
CA ARG A 115 7.29 -6.89 -23.39
C ARG A 115 6.22 -6.19 -22.56
N CYS A 116 5.65 -6.86 -21.57
CA CYS A 116 4.61 -6.29 -20.71
C CYS A 116 5.13 -5.74 -19.39
N ARG A 117 6.44 -5.87 -19.10
CA ARG A 117 7.07 -5.40 -17.85
C ARG A 117 6.36 -5.89 -16.58
N GLY A 118 5.91 -7.14 -16.61
CA GLY A 118 5.22 -7.76 -15.48
C GLY A 118 3.71 -7.58 -15.48
N GLN A 119 3.14 -6.75 -16.35
CA GLN A 119 1.70 -6.45 -16.35
C GLN A 119 0.82 -7.59 -16.92
N GLY A 120 1.39 -8.53 -17.66
CA GLY A 120 0.65 -9.60 -18.31
C GLY A 120 -0.23 -9.16 -19.48
N LYS A 121 -0.39 -7.84 -19.68
CA LYS A 121 -1.21 -7.22 -20.73
C LYS A 121 -0.41 -6.22 -21.52
N VAL A 122 -0.78 -5.99 -22.77
CA VAL A 122 -0.18 -5.02 -23.67
C VAL A 122 -1.28 -4.10 -24.21
N ILE A 123 -1.04 -2.80 -24.17
CA ILE A 123 -1.92 -1.79 -24.75
C ILE A 123 -1.35 -1.42 -26.12
N THR A 124 -2.05 -1.77 -27.18
CA THR A 124 -1.64 -1.46 -28.55
C THR A 124 -1.88 0.02 -28.86
N ASP A 125 -3.05 0.53 -28.45
CA ASP A 125 -3.46 1.91 -28.63
C ASP A 125 -3.57 2.59 -27.26
N PRO A 126 -2.51 3.28 -26.80
CA PRO A 126 -2.55 3.96 -25.52
C PRO A 126 -3.48 5.18 -25.53
N CYS A 127 -4.14 5.41 -24.40
CA CYS A 127 -4.90 6.64 -24.16
C CYS A 127 -3.96 7.85 -24.25
N ARG A 128 -4.32 8.83 -25.06
CA ARG A 128 -3.49 10.03 -25.30
C ARG A 128 -3.34 10.91 -24.05
N THR A 129 -4.36 10.95 -23.20
CA THR A 129 -4.40 11.80 -22.01
C THR A 129 -3.47 11.28 -20.90
N CYS A 130 -3.39 9.97 -20.72
CA CYS A 130 -2.57 9.36 -19.69
C CYS A 130 -1.36 8.57 -20.24
N ASN A 131 -1.15 8.55 -21.56
CA ASN A 131 -0.07 7.82 -22.24
C ASN A 131 0.02 6.33 -21.82
N GLY A 132 -1.13 5.70 -21.62
CA GLY A 132 -1.20 4.30 -21.21
C GLY A 132 -1.14 4.06 -19.71
N ALA A 133 -0.91 5.08 -18.88
CA ALA A 133 -0.79 4.92 -17.43
C ALA A 133 -2.12 4.66 -16.71
N GLY A 134 -3.25 5.00 -17.33
CA GLY A 134 -4.58 4.90 -16.72
C GLY A 134 -4.86 5.94 -15.64
N ARG A 135 -3.85 6.73 -15.25
CA ARG A 135 -3.91 7.74 -14.19
C ARG A 135 -3.28 9.04 -14.66
N VAL A 136 -3.76 10.15 -14.13
CA VAL A 136 -3.25 11.50 -14.42
C VAL A 136 -3.05 12.26 -13.12
N GLU A 137 -2.02 13.07 -13.06
CA GLU A 137 -1.80 13.96 -11.92
C GLU A 137 -2.83 15.10 -11.94
N ARG A 138 -3.49 15.32 -10.80
CA ARG A 138 -4.45 16.41 -10.60
C ARG A 138 -4.30 16.99 -9.21
N GLN A 139 -4.53 18.31 -9.10
CA GLN A 139 -4.71 18.97 -7.81
C GLN A 139 -6.14 18.73 -7.31
N LYS A 140 -6.27 18.13 -6.14
CA LYS A 140 -7.56 17.90 -5.47
C LYS A 140 -7.67 18.84 -4.28
N THR A 141 -8.77 19.59 -4.22
CA THR A 141 -9.09 20.43 -3.05
C THR A 141 -10.01 19.65 -2.14
N LEU A 142 -9.63 19.49 -0.89
CA LEU A 142 -10.35 18.73 0.12
C LEU A 142 -10.61 19.59 1.34
N SER A 143 -11.82 19.53 1.87
CA SER A 143 -12.21 20.14 3.13
C SER A 143 -11.96 19.16 4.27
N VAL A 144 -11.09 19.53 5.19
CA VAL A 144 -10.70 18.71 6.35
C VAL A 144 -11.28 19.32 7.60
N LYS A 145 -12.17 18.57 8.27
CA LYS A 145 -12.72 18.96 9.57
C LYS A 145 -11.78 18.51 10.68
N ILE A 146 -11.24 19.48 11.39
CA ILE A 146 -10.34 19.28 12.52
C ILE A 146 -11.16 19.32 13.79
N PRO A 147 -11.22 18.25 14.60
CA PRO A 147 -11.93 18.27 15.86
C PRO A 147 -11.23 19.18 16.88
N ALA A 148 -11.99 19.72 17.82
CA ALA A 148 -11.44 20.51 18.92
C ALA A 148 -10.57 19.65 19.83
N GLY A 149 -9.45 20.20 20.28
CA GLY A 149 -8.54 19.55 21.23
C GLY A 149 -7.53 18.61 20.59
N VAL A 150 -7.33 18.66 19.27
CA VAL A 150 -6.28 17.86 18.59
C VAL A 150 -4.90 18.20 19.14
N ASP A 151 -4.03 17.19 19.13
CA ASP A 151 -2.66 17.32 19.62
C ASP A 151 -1.64 17.19 18.48
N ASN A 152 -0.41 17.58 18.78
CA ASN A 152 0.70 17.42 17.84
C ASN A 152 0.95 15.94 17.55
N GLY A 153 0.98 15.59 16.27
CA GLY A 153 1.14 14.20 15.82
C GLY A 153 -0.16 13.43 15.60
N ASP A 154 -1.32 14.01 15.94
CA ASP A 154 -2.61 13.42 15.64
C ASP A 154 -2.80 13.24 14.13
N ARG A 155 -3.59 12.23 13.74
CA ARG A 155 -3.84 11.88 12.34
C ARG A 155 -5.32 11.83 12.04
N ILE A 156 -5.72 12.53 10.99
CA ILE A 156 -7.07 12.48 10.43
C ILE A 156 -7.02 11.66 9.15
N ARG A 157 -7.81 10.60 9.06
CA ARG A 157 -7.92 9.77 7.87
C ARG A 157 -9.08 10.22 6.99
N LEU A 158 -8.80 10.51 5.75
CA LEU A 158 -9.79 10.76 4.70
C LEU A 158 -9.80 9.54 3.77
N SER A 159 -10.83 8.72 3.91
CA SER A 159 -10.95 7.46 3.16
C SER A 159 -11.17 7.69 1.68
N GLY A 160 -10.41 7.00 0.83
CA GLY A 160 -10.53 7.10 -0.62
C GLY A 160 -9.94 8.37 -1.24
N GLU A 161 -9.28 9.22 -0.45
CA GLU A 161 -8.69 10.49 -0.89
C GLU A 161 -7.19 10.40 -1.23
N GLY A 162 -6.64 9.16 -1.22
CA GLY A 162 -5.29 8.86 -1.69
C GLY A 162 -5.19 8.75 -3.21
N GLU A 163 -4.13 8.16 -3.71
CA GLU A 163 -3.94 7.92 -5.13
C GLU A 163 -4.94 6.92 -5.70
N ALA A 164 -5.35 7.12 -6.94
CA ALA A 164 -6.14 6.14 -7.67
C ALA A 164 -5.37 4.84 -7.87
N GLY A 165 -6.05 3.73 -7.73
CA GLY A 165 -5.47 2.42 -7.98
C GLY A 165 -5.14 2.19 -9.46
N PRO A 166 -4.06 1.45 -9.76
CA PRO A 166 -3.76 1.07 -11.13
C PRO A 166 -4.85 0.15 -11.69
N ASN A 167 -5.01 0.18 -13.01
CA ASN A 167 -5.98 -0.63 -13.76
C ASN A 167 -7.44 -0.45 -13.28
N GLY A 168 -7.81 0.76 -12.86
CA GLY A 168 -9.16 1.05 -12.35
C GLY A 168 -9.42 0.49 -10.94
N GLY A 169 -8.39 0.20 -10.18
CA GLY A 169 -8.51 -0.22 -8.79
C GLY A 169 -9.00 0.89 -7.86
N PRO A 170 -9.43 0.56 -6.63
CA PRO A 170 -9.89 1.53 -5.65
C PRO A 170 -8.77 2.47 -5.23
N SER A 171 -9.12 3.69 -4.86
CA SER A 171 -8.16 4.66 -4.33
C SER A 171 -7.62 4.25 -2.95
N GLY A 172 -6.43 4.74 -2.62
CA GLY A 172 -5.90 4.73 -1.27
C GLY A 172 -6.58 5.76 -0.38
N ASP A 173 -6.02 5.98 0.81
CA ASP A 173 -6.50 6.96 1.77
C ASP A 173 -5.50 8.12 1.90
N LEU A 174 -5.98 9.27 2.36
CA LEU A 174 -5.13 10.39 2.75
C LEU A 174 -5.09 10.51 4.27
N TYR A 175 -3.88 10.53 4.81
CA TYR A 175 -3.62 10.76 6.22
C TYR A 175 -3.10 12.18 6.41
N VAL A 176 -3.91 13.02 7.05
CA VAL A 176 -3.53 14.38 7.44
C VAL A 176 -2.92 14.30 8.83
N GLN A 177 -1.63 14.57 8.93
CA GLN A 177 -0.91 14.63 10.19
C GLN A 177 -0.89 16.06 10.70
N ILE A 178 -1.31 16.25 11.94
CA ILE A 178 -1.39 17.56 12.59
C ILE A 178 -0.03 17.92 13.18
N GLU A 179 0.42 19.13 12.88
CA GLU A 179 1.57 19.78 13.49
C GLU A 179 1.07 21.09 14.13
N VAL A 180 1.12 21.19 15.45
CA VAL A 180 0.73 22.41 16.14
C VAL A 180 1.96 23.30 16.24
N ASN A 181 1.85 24.53 15.72
CA ASN A 181 2.92 25.52 15.80
C ASN A 181 3.15 25.95 17.25
N GLU A 182 4.40 26.29 17.59
CA GLU A 182 4.73 26.90 18.86
C GLU A 182 4.00 28.26 18.99
N HIS A 183 3.46 28.50 20.18
CA HIS A 183 2.79 29.76 20.47
C HIS A 183 3.75 30.72 21.16
N PRO A 184 3.74 32.02 20.83
CA PRO A 184 4.73 32.97 21.36
C PRO A 184 4.65 33.23 22.87
N ILE A 185 3.51 32.91 23.48
CA ILE A 185 3.27 33.17 24.92
C ILE A 185 3.05 31.85 25.69
N PHE A 186 2.37 30.89 25.09
CA PHE A 186 1.95 29.67 25.78
C PHE A 186 2.80 28.46 25.34
N VAL A 187 3.24 27.71 26.33
CA VAL A 187 3.82 26.38 26.13
C VAL A 187 2.73 25.36 26.47
N ARG A 188 2.42 24.47 25.53
CA ARG A 188 1.43 23.42 25.73
C ARG A 188 2.11 22.11 26.12
N GLU A 189 1.70 21.54 27.25
CA GLU A 189 2.09 20.19 27.66
C GLU A 189 0.83 19.35 27.87
N GLY A 190 0.48 18.55 26.89
CA GLY A 190 -0.74 17.78 26.88
C GLY A 190 -1.99 18.67 26.92
N ARG A 191 -2.71 18.66 28.06
CA ARG A 191 -3.92 19.46 28.26
C ARG A 191 -3.67 20.78 29.03
N HIS A 192 -2.44 21.03 29.43
CA HIS A 192 -2.06 22.21 30.23
C HIS A 192 -1.37 23.25 29.36
N LEU A 193 -1.64 24.52 29.65
CA LEU A 193 -0.98 25.67 29.07
C LEU A 193 -0.20 26.39 30.15
N TYR A 194 1.06 26.67 29.88
CA TYR A 194 1.95 27.41 30.75
C TYR A 194 2.32 28.72 30.06
N CYS A 195 2.45 29.78 30.84
CA CYS A 195 3.00 31.04 30.37
C CYS A 195 3.95 31.65 31.43
N GLU A 196 4.98 32.29 30.98
CA GLU A 196 5.89 33.10 31.84
C GLU A 196 5.43 34.53 31.78
N VAL A 197 5.12 35.11 32.93
CA VAL A 197 4.76 36.54 33.05
C VAL A 197 5.92 37.25 33.73
N PRO A 198 6.64 38.14 33.04
CA PRO A 198 7.65 38.97 33.70
C PRO A 198 6.99 39.93 34.67
N ILE A 199 7.42 39.93 35.92
CA ILE A 199 6.94 40.79 37.00
C ILE A 199 7.95 41.95 37.14
#